data_4f893dbb01934c4343d0db398c8abad3
#
_entry.id   4f893dbb01934c4343d0db398c8abad3
#
_cell.length_a   1.000
_cell.length_b   1.000
_cell.length_c   1.000
_cell.angle_alpha   90.00
_cell.angle_beta   90.00
_cell.angle_gamma   90.00
#
_symmetry.space_group_name_H-M   'P 1'
#
loop_
_entity.id
_entity.type
_entity.pdbx_description
1 polymer ?
#
loop_
_entity_poly.entity_id
_entity_poly.type
_entity_poly.pdbx_seq_one_letter_code
_entity_poly.pdbx_strand_id
1 'polypeptide(L)'
;MTVTAGGLVLHAPTAQAATSTSASTAKAVTTAQTSTSAKAATLRAVKVARQKSKARKAVSAAKNQIGDPYRYGGTGPGSFDCSGLVQYAWKKAGVKIPRVASSQFARIGNKVSWRHLQPGDLLFFNGLGHVGMYVGKGRMIHSPRTGERVRIDKLGGWRKASFVGAVRPGL
;
A
#
# COMPACT_ATOMS: atom_id res chain seq x y z
N MET A 1 -52.94 -71.18 -13.40
CA MET A 1 -54.11 -71.32 -12.49
C MET A 1 -54.17 -70.10 -11.63
N THR A 2 -55.29 -69.39 -11.76
CA THR A 2 -56.02 -68.52 -10.82
C THR A 2 -55.25 -67.19 -10.42
N VAL A 3 -55.56 -66.04 -10.98
CA VAL A 3 -56.72 -65.13 -10.82
C VAL A 3 -56.97 -64.67 -9.36
N THR A 4 -56.84 -63.40 -9.06
CA THR A 4 -57.85 -62.49 -8.46
C THR A 4 -57.11 -61.14 -8.13
N ALA A 5 -57.37 -60.04 -8.72
CA ALA A 5 -58.43 -59.05 -8.68
C ALA A 5 -58.55 -58.30 -7.33
N GLY A 6 -58.50 -57.00 -7.42
CA GLY A 6 -59.26 -56.12 -6.55
C GLY A 6 -58.35 -55.02 -5.88
N GLY A 7 -58.57 -53.86 -6.23
CA GLY A 7 -59.12 -52.81 -5.46
C GLY A 7 -58.59 -51.43 -5.80
N LEU A 8 -59.37 -50.72 -6.52
CA LEU A 8 -59.29 -49.30 -6.81
C LEU A 8 -59.64 -48.46 -5.58
N VAL A 9 -58.84 -47.54 -5.14
CA VAL A 9 -59.32 -46.32 -4.43
C VAL A 9 -58.57 -45.13 -4.89
N LEU A 10 -59.22 -44.27 -5.59
CA LEU A 10 -58.89 -42.88 -5.84
C LEU A 10 -58.94 -42.04 -4.56
N HIS A 11 -57.91 -41.31 -4.29
CA HIS A 11 -58.04 -40.04 -3.53
C HIS A 11 -57.01 -39.06 -4.03
N ALA A 12 -57.39 -38.10 -4.85
CA ALA A 12 -56.91 -36.73 -4.78
C ALA A 12 -57.79 -35.98 -3.76
N PRO A 13 -57.41 -34.95 -3.09
CA PRO A 13 -56.85 -33.73 -3.60
C PRO A 13 -55.83 -33.09 -2.60
N THR A 14 -55.19 -32.15 -2.92
CA THR A 14 -55.32 -30.68 -2.70
C THR A 14 -53.99 -30.03 -2.93
N ALA A 15 -54.00 -29.18 -3.89
CA ALA A 15 -53.02 -28.12 -4.03
C ALA A 15 -53.02 -27.24 -2.79
N GLN A 16 -51.85 -26.96 -2.25
CA GLN A 16 -51.67 -25.80 -1.39
C GLN A 16 -50.45 -25.04 -1.82
N ALA A 17 -50.76 -23.93 -2.38
CA ALA A 17 -49.82 -22.86 -2.73
C ALA A 17 -49.10 -22.37 -1.46
N ALA A 18 -47.81 -22.47 -1.45
CA ALA A 18 -46.97 -21.71 -0.57
C ALA A 18 -45.89 -21.06 -1.43
N THR A 19 -46.28 -20.02 -2.03
CA THR A 19 -45.42 -19.20 -2.87
C THR A 19 -45.22 -17.84 -2.25
N SER A 20 -44.06 -17.30 -2.54
CA SER A 20 -43.76 -15.87 -2.53
C SER A 20 -43.38 -15.23 -1.18
N THR A 21 -42.25 -15.70 -0.59
CA THR A 21 -41.57 -14.82 0.36
C THR A 21 -40.03 -14.80 0.17
N SER A 22 -39.47 -15.57 -0.77
CA SER A 22 -38.01 -15.69 -0.95
C SER A 22 -37.40 -14.69 -1.95
N ALA A 23 -38.20 -14.06 -2.81
CA ALA A 23 -37.68 -13.19 -3.88
C ALA A 23 -37.37 -11.74 -3.43
N SER A 24 -38.04 -11.26 -2.39
CA SER A 24 -37.84 -9.87 -1.90
C SER A 24 -36.58 -9.72 -1.05
N THR A 25 -36.23 -10.72 -0.26
CA THR A 25 -35.03 -10.66 0.63
C THR A 25 -33.74 -10.79 -0.15
N ALA A 26 -33.68 -11.58 -1.22
CA ALA A 26 -32.49 -11.73 -2.06
C ALA A 26 -32.12 -10.42 -2.81
N LYS A 27 -33.14 -9.70 -3.30
CA LYS A 27 -32.91 -8.45 -4.04
C LYS A 27 -32.43 -7.31 -3.14
N ALA A 28 -32.90 -7.22 -1.90
CA ALA A 28 -32.48 -6.23 -0.92
C ALA A 28 -31.05 -6.50 -0.43
N VAL A 29 -30.66 -7.76 -0.20
CA VAL A 29 -29.31 -8.15 0.22
C VAL A 29 -28.29 -7.85 -0.89
N THR A 30 -28.60 -8.14 -2.14
CA THR A 30 -27.71 -7.89 -3.28
C THR A 30 -27.47 -6.39 -3.48
N THR A 31 -28.48 -5.54 -3.32
CA THR A 31 -28.39 -4.08 -3.48
C THR A 31 -27.54 -3.47 -2.34
N ALA A 32 -27.69 -3.94 -1.11
CA ALA A 32 -26.91 -3.47 0.03
C ALA A 32 -25.42 -3.86 -0.08
N GLN A 33 -25.11 -5.06 -0.53
CA GLN A 33 -23.73 -5.51 -0.76
C GLN A 33 -23.04 -4.72 -1.89
N THR A 34 -23.73 -4.41 -2.97
CA THR A 34 -23.20 -3.62 -4.09
C THR A 34 -22.88 -2.19 -3.65
N SER A 35 -23.73 -1.55 -2.85
CA SER A 35 -23.51 -0.20 -2.35
C SER A 35 -22.34 -0.12 -1.37
N THR A 36 -22.18 -1.11 -0.49
CA THR A 36 -21.06 -1.19 0.46
C THR A 36 -19.73 -1.39 -0.25
N SER A 37 -19.70 -2.23 -1.28
CA SER A 37 -18.50 -2.46 -2.12
C SER A 37 -18.09 -1.20 -2.89
N ALA A 38 -19.02 -0.50 -3.51
CA ALA A 38 -18.78 0.77 -4.23
C ALA A 38 -18.22 1.85 -3.29
N LYS A 39 -18.79 2.00 -2.09
CA LYS A 39 -18.31 2.94 -1.07
C LYS A 39 -16.88 2.61 -0.60
N ALA A 40 -16.59 1.33 -0.38
CA ALA A 40 -15.26 0.87 -0.01
C ALA A 40 -14.22 1.14 -1.12
N ALA A 41 -14.58 0.91 -2.38
CA ALA A 41 -13.73 1.21 -3.54
C ALA A 41 -13.42 2.71 -3.64
N THR A 42 -14.43 3.57 -3.47
CA THR A 42 -14.28 5.03 -3.46
C THR A 42 -13.35 5.49 -2.35
N LEU A 43 -13.52 4.98 -1.12
CA LEU A 43 -12.65 5.31 0.01
C LEU A 43 -11.18 4.89 -0.24
N ARG A 44 -10.97 3.72 -0.84
CA ARG A 44 -9.63 3.27 -1.26
C ARG A 44 -9.02 4.21 -2.29
N ALA A 45 -9.76 4.59 -3.31
CA ALA A 45 -9.31 5.52 -4.35
C ALA A 45 -8.90 6.87 -3.75
N VAL A 46 -9.68 7.43 -2.83
CA VAL A 46 -9.38 8.68 -2.11
C VAL A 46 -8.10 8.54 -1.29
N LYS A 47 -7.92 7.44 -0.53
CA LYS A 47 -6.69 7.19 0.24
C LYS A 47 -5.46 7.13 -0.66
N VAL A 48 -5.54 6.40 -1.79
CA VAL A 48 -4.44 6.30 -2.76
C VAL A 48 -4.12 7.65 -3.39
N ALA A 49 -5.13 8.44 -3.76
CA ALA A 49 -4.93 9.79 -4.31
C ALA A 49 -4.24 10.73 -3.31
N ARG A 50 -4.66 10.71 -2.05
CA ARG A 50 -4.03 11.46 -0.95
C ARG A 50 -2.57 11.04 -0.75
N GLN A 51 -2.29 9.74 -0.71
CA GLN A 51 -0.94 9.21 -0.57
C GLN A 51 -0.05 9.68 -1.73
N LYS A 52 -0.50 9.58 -2.98
CA LYS A 52 0.24 10.06 -4.15
C LYS A 52 0.55 11.56 -4.08
N SER A 53 -0.39 12.37 -3.60
CA SER A 53 -0.17 13.81 -3.39
C SER A 53 0.92 14.07 -2.36
N LYS A 54 0.86 13.41 -1.20
CA LYS A 54 1.89 13.50 -0.15
C LYS A 54 3.25 13.00 -0.64
N ALA A 55 3.28 11.89 -1.38
CA ALA A 55 4.50 11.33 -1.96
C ALA A 55 5.18 12.33 -2.92
N ARG A 56 4.41 13.01 -3.79
CA ARG A 56 4.96 14.07 -4.65
C ARG A 56 5.60 15.21 -3.85
N LYS A 57 4.94 15.66 -2.77
CA LYS A 57 5.48 16.69 -1.86
C LYS A 57 6.77 16.21 -1.17
N ALA A 58 6.80 14.97 -0.69
CA ALA A 58 7.97 14.38 -0.06
C ALA A 58 9.17 14.30 -1.04
N VAL A 59 8.92 13.80 -2.26
CA VAL A 59 9.95 13.74 -3.31
C VAL A 59 10.47 15.13 -3.66
N SER A 60 9.60 16.14 -3.79
CA SER A 60 10.02 17.53 -4.03
C SER A 60 10.86 18.06 -2.87
N ALA A 61 10.43 17.85 -1.62
CA ALA A 61 11.16 18.28 -0.45
C ALA A 61 12.55 17.63 -0.34
N ALA A 62 12.68 16.34 -0.68
CA ALA A 62 13.96 15.66 -0.73
C ALA A 62 14.87 16.22 -1.84
N LYS A 63 14.33 16.45 -3.04
CA LYS A 63 15.08 17.01 -4.18
C LYS A 63 15.64 18.40 -3.89
N ASN A 64 14.94 19.22 -3.13
CA ASN A 64 15.42 20.55 -2.72
C ASN A 64 16.62 20.49 -1.77
N GLN A 65 17.00 19.30 -1.28
CA GLN A 65 18.17 19.10 -0.42
C GLN A 65 19.36 18.50 -1.19
N ILE A 66 19.26 18.36 -2.52
CA ILE A 66 20.39 17.88 -3.33
C ILE A 66 21.57 18.83 -3.17
N GLY A 67 22.75 18.25 -2.89
CA GLY A 67 23.97 19.00 -2.61
C GLY A 67 24.26 19.21 -1.13
N ASP A 68 23.29 19.03 -0.23
CA ASP A 68 23.54 19.09 1.22
C ASP A 68 24.49 17.97 1.66
N PRO A 69 25.45 18.25 2.54
CA PRO A 69 26.42 17.28 2.99
C PRO A 69 25.78 16.18 3.85
N TYR A 70 26.34 14.97 3.78
CA TYR A 70 26.05 13.92 4.73
C TYR A 70 26.59 14.29 6.11
N ARG A 71 25.78 14.10 7.14
CA ARG A 71 26.17 14.16 8.55
C ARG A 71 25.46 13.07 9.33
N TYR A 72 26.21 12.23 10.03
CA TYR A 72 25.64 11.23 10.91
C TYR A 72 24.71 11.88 11.95
N GLY A 73 23.51 11.37 12.13
CA GLY A 73 22.50 11.97 12.99
C GLY A 73 21.80 13.20 12.41
N GLY A 74 22.17 13.65 11.21
CA GLY A 74 21.60 14.84 10.55
C GLY A 74 20.14 14.64 10.16
N THR A 75 19.29 15.64 10.47
CA THR A 75 17.83 15.63 10.18
C THR A 75 17.39 16.84 9.37
N GLY A 76 18.36 17.67 8.93
CA GLY A 76 18.13 18.87 8.13
C GLY A 76 17.56 20.07 8.91
N PRO A 77 17.42 21.22 8.25
CA PRO A 77 17.95 21.49 6.91
C PRO A 77 19.48 21.65 6.90
N GLY A 78 20.08 21.55 5.71
CA GLY A 78 21.51 21.84 5.48
C GLY A 78 22.46 20.65 5.71
N SER A 79 22.07 19.57 6.39
CA SER A 79 22.82 18.31 6.45
C SER A 79 21.93 17.14 6.87
N PHE A 80 22.21 15.96 6.36
CA PHE A 80 21.36 14.77 6.57
C PHE A 80 22.16 13.49 6.67
N ASP A 81 21.68 12.53 7.47
CA ASP A 81 21.94 11.14 7.20
C ASP A 81 20.84 10.52 6.32
N CYS A 82 20.98 9.25 5.96
CA CYS A 82 20.06 8.59 5.03
C CYS A 82 18.61 8.58 5.52
N SER A 83 18.38 8.21 6.78
CA SER A 83 17.05 8.14 7.38
C SER A 83 16.50 9.51 7.79
N GLY A 84 17.37 10.46 8.14
CA GLY A 84 16.99 11.84 8.43
C GLY A 84 16.48 12.58 7.20
N LEU A 85 17.09 12.37 6.04
CA LEU A 85 16.61 12.95 4.78
C LEU A 85 15.18 12.51 4.47
N VAL A 86 14.91 11.21 4.50
CA VAL A 86 13.57 10.71 4.18
C VAL A 86 12.55 11.08 5.25
N GLN A 87 12.96 11.15 6.52
CA GLN A 87 12.13 11.65 7.61
C GLN A 87 11.74 13.12 7.40
N TYR A 88 12.71 13.96 7.13
CA TYR A 88 12.49 15.38 6.82
C TYR A 88 11.52 15.55 5.66
N ALA A 89 11.76 14.85 4.56
CA ALA A 89 10.95 14.93 3.36
C ALA A 89 9.49 14.55 3.60
N TRP A 90 9.24 13.44 4.30
CA TRP A 90 7.89 13.01 4.63
C TRP A 90 7.22 13.92 5.69
N LYS A 91 7.99 14.48 6.63
CA LYS A 91 7.49 15.50 7.56
C LYS A 91 6.99 16.75 6.81
N LYS A 92 7.72 17.21 5.78
CA LYS A 92 7.29 18.33 4.89
C LYS A 92 6.01 17.99 4.10
N ALA A 93 5.76 16.71 3.86
CA ALA A 93 4.51 16.22 3.24
C ALA A 93 3.37 15.99 4.25
N GLY A 94 3.57 16.31 5.54
CA GLY A 94 2.59 16.11 6.61
C GLY A 94 2.46 14.67 7.08
N VAL A 95 3.52 13.86 6.93
CA VAL A 95 3.57 12.47 7.41
C VAL A 95 4.76 12.31 8.35
N LYS A 96 4.48 11.94 9.61
CA LYS A 96 5.52 11.60 10.58
C LYS A 96 5.94 10.15 10.39
N ILE A 97 7.24 9.90 10.24
CA ILE A 97 7.84 8.56 10.19
C ILE A 97 8.96 8.45 11.24
N PRO A 98 9.31 7.23 11.68
CA PRO A 98 10.39 7.02 12.66
C PRO A 98 11.72 7.62 12.22
N ARG A 99 12.64 7.83 13.19
CA ARG A 99 13.95 8.47 12.94
C ARG A 99 14.91 7.53 12.23
N VAL A 100 15.04 6.30 12.68
CA VAL A 100 16.07 5.38 12.19
C VAL A 100 15.52 4.39 11.15
N ALA A 101 16.37 3.98 10.23
CA ALA A 101 15.97 3.17 9.07
C ALA A 101 15.28 1.85 9.46
N SER A 102 15.79 1.13 10.45
CA SER A 102 15.18 -0.11 10.93
C SER A 102 13.76 0.11 11.47
N SER A 103 13.55 1.16 12.27
CA SER A 103 12.22 1.53 12.77
C SER A 103 11.28 2.01 11.65
N GLN A 104 11.80 2.71 10.63
CA GLN A 104 11.02 3.09 9.44
C GLN A 104 10.53 1.83 8.72
N PHE A 105 11.41 0.85 8.51
CA PHE A 105 11.03 -0.40 7.89
C PHE A 105 10.03 -1.19 8.74
N ALA A 106 10.27 -1.31 10.04
CA ALA A 106 9.42 -2.11 10.93
C ALA A 106 8.01 -1.51 11.12
N ARG A 107 7.92 -0.19 11.36
CA ARG A 107 6.66 0.46 11.77
C ARG A 107 5.79 0.96 10.63
N ILE A 108 6.31 1.09 9.40
CA ILE A 108 5.49 1.44 8.25
C ILE A 108 4.93 0.16 7.65
N GLY A 109 3.63 -0.08 7.89
CA GLY A 109 2.97 -1.36 7.59
C GLY A 109 2.86 -1.70 6.10
N ASN A 110 2.79 -0.70 5.22
CA ASN A 110 2.61 -0.94 3.78
C ASN A 110 3.91 -1.36 3.11
N LYS A 111 4.19 -2.66 3.09
CA LYS A 111 5.34 -3.23 2.39
C LYS A 111 5.10 -3.22 0.87
N VAL A 112 6.16 -2.94 0.13
CA VAL A 112 6.11 -2.82 -1.33
C VAL A 112 7.20 -3.69 -1.95
N SER A 113 6.85 -4.46 -2.97
CA SER A 113 7.84 -5.22 -3.72
C SER A 113 8.59 -4.33 -4.72
N TRP A 114 9.79 -4.76 -5.12
CA TRP A 114 10.63 -4.04 -6.10
C TRP A 114 9.90 -3.67 -7.39
N ARG A 115 9.02 -4.56 -7.87
CA ARG A 115 8.27 -4.36 -9.12
C ARG A 115 7.15 -3.32 -9.03
N HIS A 116 6.70 -3.00 -7.82
CA HIS A 116 5.57 -2.09 -7.57
C HIS A 116 5.99 -0.76 -6.94
N LEU A 117 7.27 -0.41 -7.05
CA LEU A 117 7.80 0.85 -6.54
C LEU A 117 7.13 2.06 -7.19
N GLN A 118 6.77 3.04 -6.36
CA GLN A 118 6.21 4.34 -6.78
C GLN A 118 6.99 5.48 -6.13
N PRO A 119 7.07 6.66 -6.77
CA PRO A 119 7.75 7.82 -6.16
C PRO A 119 7.26 8.09 -4.74
N GLY A 120 8.21 8.25 -3.83
CA GLY A 120 7.97 8.39 -2.39
C GLY A 120 8.21 7.12 -1.58
N ASP A 121 8.21 5.93 -2.20
CA ASP A 121 8.52 4.69 -1.47
C ASP A 121 9.94 4.74 -0.89
N LEU A 122 10.11 4.20 0.31
CA LEU A 122 11.40 4.09 0.97
C LEU A 122 11.99 2.71 0.68
N LEU A 123 13.22 2.70 0.17
CA LEU A 123 13.95 1.48 -0.16
C LEU A 123 15.06 1.27 0.87
N PHE A 124 15.16 0.05 1.37
CA PHE A 124 16.12 -0.32 2.41
C PHE A 124 17.16 -1.30 1.88
N PHE A 125 18.41 -1.10 2.31
CA PHE A 125 19.57 -1.82 1.84
C PHE A 125 20.48 -2.22 2.99
N ASN A 126 21.42 -3.14 2.73
CA ASN A 126 22.50 -3.50 3.66
C ASN A 126 21.99 -3.86 5.07
N GLY A 127 21.06 -4.80 5.18
CA GLY A 127 20.51 -5.23 6.47
C GLY A 127 19.80 -4.10 7.24
N LEU A 128 19.14 -3.16 6.54
CA LEU A 128 18.51 -1.95 7.09
C LEU A 128 19.50 -0.86 7.54
N GLY A 129 20.79 -0.97 7.20
CA GLY A 129 21.80 0.04 7.48
C GLY A 129 21.71 1.27 6.60
N HIS A 130 20.93 1.23 5.50
CA HIS A 130 20.76 2.34 4.59
C HIS A 130 19.33 2.45 4.06
N VAL A 131 18.89 3.68 3.81
CA VAL A 131 17.59 3.98 3.21
C VAL A 131 17.69 5.10 2.18
N GLY A 132 16.93 4.96 1.09
CA GLY A 132 16.71 6.01 0.10
C GLY A 132 15.23 6.12 -0.26
N MET A 133 14.84 7.18 -0.94
CA MET A 133 13.49 7.40 -1.44
C MET A 133 13.44 7.21 -2.94
N TYR A 134 12.54 6.37 -3.43
CA TYR A 134 12.31 6.19 -4.86
C TYR A 134 11.75 7.47 -5.49
N VAL A 135 12.35 7.90 -6.60
CA VAL A 135 11.94 9.12 -7.31
C VAL A 135 11.41 8.86 -8.73
N GLY A 136 11.23 7.57 -9.06
CA GLY A 136 10.77 7.14 -10.38
C GLY A 136 11.92 6.77 -11.34
N LYS A 137 11.57 6.14 -12.46
CA LYS A 137 12.51 5.79 -13.55
C LYS A 137 13.75 5.02 -13.07
N GLY A 138 13.58 4.07 -12.14
CA GLY A 138 14.69 3.28 -11.60
C GLY A 138 15.74 4.11 -10.85
N ARG A 139 15.35 5.21 -10.18
CA ARG A 139 16.26 6.09 -9.43
C ARG A 139 15.77 6.30 -8.00
N MET A 140 16.71 6.55 -7.10
CA MET A 140 16.42 6.96 -5.72
C MET A 140 17.20 8.20 -5.35
N ILE A 141 16.66 9.01 -4.45
CA ILE A 141 17.37 10.08 -3.75
C ILE A 141 17.78 9.60 -2.37
N HIS A 142 18.99 9.89 -1.95
CA HIS A 142 19.51 9.51 -0.63
C HIS A 142 20.64 10.43 -0.18
N SER A 143 20.95 10.40 1.11
CA SER A 143 22.18 10.92 1.70
C SER A 143 23.11 9.73 1.93
N PRO A 144 24.20 9.56 1.16
CA PRO A 144 24.91 8.27 1.09
C PRO A 144 25.73 7.92 2.34
N ARG A 145 26.79 8.70 2.60
CA ARG A 145 27.79 8.49 3.68
C ARG A 145 28.66 9.73 3.89
N THR A 146 29.46 9.70 4.94
CA THR A 146 30.46 10.75 5.25
C THR A 146 31.33 11.08 4.03
N GLY A 147 31.52 12.37 3.80
CA GLY A 147 32.27 12.90 2.64
C GLY A 147 31.43 13.06 1.37
N GLU A 148 30.23 12.54 1.35
CA GLU A 148 29.33 12.64 0.20
C GLU A 148 28.15 13.59 0.47
N ARG A 149 27.39 13.88 -0.59
CA ARG A 149 26.25 14.81 -0.55
C ARG A 149 24.98 14.12 -0.98
N VAL A 150 23.84 14.67 -0.58
CA VAL A 150 22.53 14.25 -1.06
C VAL A 150 22.49 14.28 -2.58
N ARG A 151 22.12 13.15 -3.19
CA ARG A 151 22.07 13.00 -4.64
C ARG A 151 21.04 11.97 -5.09
N ILE A 152 20.84 11.93 -6.41
CA ILE A 152 20.02 10.92 -7.07
C ILE A 152 20.92 9.89 -7.75
N ASP A 153 20.73 8.62 -7.42
CA ASP A 153 21.43 7.49 -8.00
C ASP A 153 20.50 6.53 -8.74
N LYS A 154 21.05 5.81 -9.74
CA LYS A 154 20.33 4.71 -10.40
C LYS A 154 20.22 3.49 -9.48
N LEU A 155 19.09 2.80 -9.56
CA LEU A 155 18.83 1.51 -8.90
C LEU A 155 19.26 0.39 -9.85
N GLY A 156 20.43 -0.16 -9.65
CA GLY A 156 20.95 -1.26 -10.49
C GLY A 156 22.15 -1.93 -9.82
N GLY A 157 22.62 -3.03 -10.42
CA GLY A 157 23.80 -3.74 -9.96
C GLY A 157 23.73 -4.13 -8.48
N TRP A 158 24.76 -3.77 -7.71
CA TRP A 158 24.91 -4.12 -6.31
C TRP A 158 23.74 -3.61 -5.40
N ARG A 159 23.07 -2.50 -5.78
CA ARG A 159 21.93 -1.99 -5.02
C ARG A 159 20.75 -2.96 -5.04
N LYS A 160 20.53 -3.66 -6.15
CA LYS A 160 19.49 -4.69 -6.21
C LYS A 160 19.88 -5.91 -5.38
N ALA A 161 21.14 -6.29 -5.37
CA ALA A 161 21.66 -7.41 -4.56
C ALA A 161 21.57 -7.14 -3.05
N SER A 162 21.79 -5.89 -2.61
CA SER A 162 21.72 -5.48 -1.19
C SER A 162 20.33 -5.04 -0.73
N PHE A 163 19.31 -5.10 -1.62
CA PHE A 163 17.94 -4.68 -1.30
C PHE A 163 17.27 -5.62 -0.29
N VAL A 164 16.79 -5.06 0.81
CA VAL A 164 16.08 -5.78 1.88
C VAL A 164 14.56 -5.71 1.68
N GLY A 165 14.06 -4.56 1.25
CA GLY A 165 12.63 -4.34 1.07
C GLY A 165 12.30 -2.87 0.90
N ALA A 166 11.00 -2.58 0.65
CA ALA A 166 10.51 -1.23 0.57
C ALA A 166 9.20 -1.06 1.33
N VAL A 167 8.92 0.19 1.73
CA VAL A 167 7.67 0.56 2.40
C VAL A 167 7.07 1.82 1.76
N ARG A 168 5.75 1.96 1.86
CA ARG A 168 5.01 3.12 1.35
C ARG A 168 4.40 3.91 2.49
N PRO A 169 4.98 5.05 2.90
CA PRO A 169 4.39 5.90 3.92
C PRO A 169 3.12 6.62 3.44
N GLY A 170 2.29 7.02 4.39
CA GLY A 170 1.15 7.92 4.12
C GLY A 170 -0.14 7.26 3.63
N LEU A 171 -0.20 5.90 3.64
CA LEU A 171 -1.44 5.13 3.41
C LEU A 171 -2.18 4.88 4.71
#